data_88b48305197e9bac33597f0b5e30fe2c
#
_entry.id   88b48305197e9bac33597f0b5e30fe2c
#
_cell.length_a   1.000
_cell.length_b   1.000
_cell.length_c   1.000
_cell.angle_alpha   90.00
_cell.angle_beta   90.00
_cell.angle_gamma   90.00
#
_symmetry.space_group_name_H-M   'P 1'
#
loop_
_entity.id
_entity.type
_entity.pdbx_description
1 polymer ?
#
loop_
_entity_poly.entity_id
_entity_poly.type
_entity_poly.pdbx_seq_one_letter_code
_entity_poly.pdbx_strand_id
1 'polypeptide(L)'
;MTGQFHDAIPGIDVVLLDIGGTLVEQAVPGTPVGALVPRPLPGVVETLRALAPHHRLGAVTDTAVMDEAAVRALLAQIGVDDLLGAVVTSCDVGAEKPDPRGVLEACRRLGVAPERALLIGDRAVDRDAAANAGAAFVAVDRGLADALARARASRRGAFADAAARVTPCDADAFAASQARHAQLTKPAGSLGRLEDLGHRLAAITGRCPPPIPTRPVVGVFAGDHGVARAGVTPWPQDITAAMVANFARRGAAINAVARQVGATVQVVDVGVARDLGLIDGILHHKVRPGTDDLALGPAMTTADARAALDVGAEVATSLVADGHDLLVTGEMGIGNTTPSAALIAALTHTAPAAVTGRGTGIDDGMLAHKTKIVTNAVARTDTYLDPVSVLAEVGGLEIAALAGFIVAGAANNVPVVVDGVIACAALLVADALVANIADHCIAGHRSSEPGASIALGCLGLAPLLDLELRLGEGTGACLAIPIVQTAARVLHEMATFDELEQ
;
A
#
# COMPACT_ATOMS: atom_id res chain seq x y z
N MET A 1 9.06 -17.24 2.49
CA MET A 1 7.59 -17.45 2.66
C MET A 1 6.86 -16.35 1.89
N THR A 2 6.77 -16.49 0.57
CA THR A 2 6.24 -15.46 -0.36
C THR A 2 4.85 -15.82 -0.93
N GLY A 3 4.10 -16.72 -0.26
CA GLY A 3 2.87 -17.30 -0.82
C GLY A 3 1.53 -16.68 -0.40
N GLN A 4 1.46 -15.81 0.61
CA GLN A 4 0.17 -15.40 1.19
C GLN A 4 -0.50 -14.17 0.56
N PHE A 5 0.21 -13.40 -0.28
CA PHE A 5 -0.38 -12.25 -0.98
C PHE A 5 -1.23 -12.62 -2.21
N HIS A 6 -1.20 -13.88 -2.66
CA HIS A 6 -1.78 -14.28 -3.95
C HIS A 6 -3.24 -14.73 -3.92
N ASP A 7 -3.86 -14.94 -2.76
CA ASP A 7 -5.15 -15.64 -2.69
C ASP A 7 -6.39 -14.72 -2.58
N ALA A 8 -6.27 -13.51 -2.04
CA ALA A 8 -7.36 -12.55 -2.01
C ALA A 8 -7.54 -11.79 -3.34
N ILE A 9 -8.79 -11.43 -3.66
CA ILE A 9 -9.13 -10.57 -4.81
C ILE A 9 -9.25 -9.13 -4.31
N PRO A 10 -8.40 -8.19 -4.74
CA PRO A 10 -8.41 -6.81 -4.23
C PRO A 10 -9.77 -6.14 -4.41
N GLY A 11 -10.23 -5.41 -3.39
CA GLY A 11 -11.48 -4.66 -3.39
C GLY A 11 -12.76 -5.52 -3.38
N ILE A 12 -12.66 -6.84 -3.22
CA ILE A 12 -13.79 -7.78 -3.12
C ILE A 12 -13.87 -8.38 -1.71
N ASP A 13 -15.03 -8.29 -1.07
CA ASP A 13 -15.31 -8.94 0.21
C ASP A 13 -16.09 -10.24 0.05
N VAL A 14 -16.90 -10.33 -1.00
CA VAL A 14 -17.80 -11.43 -1.28
C VAL A 14 -17.61 -11.94 -2.70
N VAL A 15 -17.48 -13.26 -2.83
CA VAL A 15 -17.56 -13.95 -4.12
C VAL A 15 -18.88 -14.67 -4.22
N LEU A 16 -19.70 -14.29 -5.18
CA LEU A 16 -20.96 -14.94 -5.55
C LEU A 16 -20.72 -15.83 -6.76
N LEU A 17 -21.33 -17.01 -6.74
CA LEU A 17 -21.11 -18.06 -7.74
C LEU A 17 -22.45 -18.46 -8.34
N ASP A 18 -22.56 -18.51 -9.65
CA ASP A 18 -23.61 -19.31 -10.28
C ASP A 18 -23.35 -20.79 -10.01
N ILE A 19 -24.35 -21.65 -10.15
CA ILE A 19 -24.22 -23.08 -9.80
C ILE A 19 -24.03 -23.92 -11.05
N GLY A 20 -24.99 -23.91 -11.97
CA GLY A 20 -24.95 -24.75 -13.16
C GLY A 20 -23.95 -24.24 -14.22
N GLY A 21 -22.98 -25.05 -14.62
CA GLY A 21 -21.91 -24.61 -15.55
C GLY A 21 -20.75 -23.88 -14.86
N THR A 22 -20.90 -23.53 -13.57
CA THR A 22 -19.88 -22.81 -12.75
C THR A 22 -19.33 -23.68 -11.63
N LEU A 23 -20.18 -24.25 -10.81
CA LEU A 23 -19.81 -25.16 -9.71
C LEU A 23 -20.00 -26.65 -10.07
N VAL A 24 -21.09 -26.92 -10.77
CA VAL A 24 -21.47 -28.28 -11.17
C VAL A 24 -21.78 -28.35 -12.66
N GLU A 25 -21.71 -29.55 -13.24
CA GLU A 25 -22.15 -29.79 -14.62
C GLU A 25 -23.62 -29.35 -14.79
N GLN A 26 -23.92 -28.79 -15.96
CA GLN A 26 -25.28 -28.34 -16.23
C GLN A 26 -26.24 -29.53 -16.30
N ALA A 27 -27.33 -29.45 -15.57
CA ALA A 27 -28.34 -30.53 -15.58
C ALA A 27 -28.99 -30.67 -16.96
N VAL A 28 -29.31 -31.89 -17.36
CA VAL A 28 -30.05 -32.14 -18.60
C VAL A 28 -31.45 -31.56 -18.44
N PRO A 29 -31.91 -30.71 -19.40
CA PRO A 29 -33.28 -30.17 -19.32
C PRO A 29 -34.35 -31.25 -19.14
N GLY A 30 -35.26 -31.03 -18.19
CA GLY A 30 -36.36 -31.95 -17.88
C GLY A 30 -36.00 -33.06 -16.86
N THR A 31 -34.79 -33.07 -16.29
CA THR A 31 -34.44 -33.98 -15.20
C THR A 31 -35.28 -33.64 -13.95
N PRO A 32 -36.04 -34.62 -13.39
CA PRO A 32 -36.77 -34.41 -12.13
C PRO A 32 -35.80 -34.04 -10.99
N VAL A 33 -36.20 -33.14 -10.07
CA VAL A 33 -35.36 -32.68 -8.95
C VAL A 33 -34.83 -33.85 -8.12
N GLY A 34 -35.64 -34.89 -7.84
CA GLY A 34 -35.24 -36.08 -7.07
C GLY A 34 -34.25 -37.00 -7.80
N ALA A 35 -34.00 -36.79 -9.07
CA ALA A 35 -33.02 -37.52 -9.90
C ALA A 35 -31.73 -36.72 -10.19
N LEU A 36 -31.63 -35.47 -9.69
CA LEU A 36 -30.45 -34.64 -9.86
C LEU A 36 -29.30 -35.18 -8.98
N VAL A 37 -28.20 -35.51 -9.61
CA VAL A 37 -26.94 -35.86 -8.95
C VAL A 37 -25.91 -34.78 -9.33
N PRO A 38 -25.52 -33.89 -8.40
CA PRO A 38 -24.58 -32.84 -8.71
C PRO A 38 -23.20 -33.44 -8.96
N ARG A 39 -22.59 -33.08 -10.10
CA ARG A 39 -21.21 -33.44 -10.44
C ARG A 39 -20.37 -32.19 -10.41
N PRO A 40 -19.44 -32.06 -9.44
CA PRO A 40 -18.61 -30.87 -9.38
C PRO A 40 -17.72 -30.76 -10.62
N LEU A 41 -17.56 -29.56 -11.14
CA LEU A 41 -16.57 -29.28 -12.18
C LEU A 41 -15.16 -29.46 -11.61
N PRO A 42 -14.15 -29.80 -12.46
CA PRO A 42 -12.79 -30.06 -12.02
C PRO A 42 -12.21 -28.93 -11.17
N GLY A 43 -11.66 -29.24 -9.98
CA GLY A 43 -10.97 -28.31 -9.10
C GLY A 43 -11.86 -27.33 -8.32
N VAL A 44 -13.19 -27.43 -8.43
CA VAL A 44 -14.13 -26.48 -7.76
C VAL A 44 -14.03 -26.59 -6.25
N VAL A 45 -14.05 -27.78 -5.69
CA VAL A 45 -14.06 -28.00 -4.22
C VAL A 45 -12.78 -27.46 -3.59
N GLU A 46 -11.63 -27.77 -4.18
CA GLU A 46 -10.31 -27.28 -3.74
C GLU A 46 -10.21 -25.77 -3.84
N THR A 47 -10.71 -25.22 -4.95
CA THR A 47 -10.69 -23.76 -5.21
C THR A 47 -11.56 -23.01 -4.19
N LEU A 48 -12.78 -23.49 -3.89
CA LEU A 48 -13.65 -22.86 -2.90
C LEU A 48 -13.06 -22.92 -1.49
N ARG A 49 -12.44 -24.04 -1.12
CA ARG A 49 -11.75 -24.17 0.18
C ARG A 49 -10.56 -23.23 0.32
N ALA A 50 -9.82 -23.02 -0.76
CA ALA A 50 -8.73 -22.03 -0.78
C ALA A 50 -9.23 -20.58 -0.71
N LEU A 51 -10.42 -20.31 -1.26
CA LEU A 51 -11.01 -18.97 -1.33
C LEU A 51 -11.71 -18.54 -0.03
N ALA A 52 -12.35 -19.49 0.67
CA ALA A 52 -13.18 -19.24 1.86
C ALA A 52 -12.46 -18.54 3.03
N PRO A 53 -11.14 -18.72 3.30
CA PRO A 53 -10.44 -17.95 4.32
C PRO A 53 -10.30 -16.45 4.01
N HIS A 54 -10.42 -16.06 2.74
CA HIS A 54 -10.15 -14.69 2.27
C HIS A 54 -11.41 -13.91 1.88
N HIS A 55 -12.51 -14.63 1.57
CA HIS A 55 -13.76 -14.03 1.10
C HIS A 55 -14.97 -14.74 1.69
N ARG A 56 -16.04 -14.01 1.97
CA ARG A 56 -17.34 -14.61 2.19
C ARG A 56 -17.87 -15.16 0.88
N LEU A 57 -18.38 -16.37 0.88
CA LEU A 57 -18.87 -17.04 -0.32
C LEU A 57 -20.40 -17.12 -0.31
N GLY A 58 -21.02 -16.97 -1.48
CA GLY A 58 -22.43 -17.18 -1.69
C GLY A 58 -22.71 -17.76 -3.06
N ALA A 59 -23.92 -18.28 -3.26
CA ALA A 59 -24.40 -18.74 -4.55
C ALA A 59 -25.67 -18.02 -4.97
N VAL A 60 -25.80 -17.74 -6.28
CA VAL A 60 -26.98 -17.12 -6.90
C VAL A 60 -27.34 -17.93 -8.14
N THR A 61 -28.47 -18.60 -8.13
CA THR A 61 -28.85 -19.52 -9.22
C THR A 61 -30.31 -19.34 -9.66
N ASP A 62 -30.53 -19.53 -10.97
CA ASP A 62 -31.87 -19.59 -11.54
C ASP A 62 -32.36 -21.05 -11.53
N THR A 63 -33.55 -21.25 -10.96
CA THR A 63 -34.21 -22.56 -10.91
C THR A 63 -35.72 -22.35 -10.87
N ALA A 64 -36.44 -23.09 -11.67
CA ALA A 64 -37.91 -22.97 -11.73
C ALA A 64 -38.64 -23.70 -10.59
N VAL A 65 -37.93 -24.56 -9.82
CA VAL A 65 -38.58 -25.52 -8.92
C VAL A 65 -37.84 -25.81 -7.61
N MET A 66 -36.66 -25.23 -7.39
CA MET A 66 -35.88 -25.45 -6.19
C MET A 66 -35.74 -24.18 -5.35
N ASP A 67 -36.09 -24.27 -4.08
CA ASP A 67 -35.80 -23.25 -3.08
C ASP A 67 -34.35 -23.41 -2.54
N GLU A 68 -33.95 -22.49 -1.65
CA GLU A 68 -32.63 -22.53 -0.99
C GLU A 68 -32.34 -23.90 -0.35
N ALA A 69 -33.31 -24.51 0.37
CA ALA A 69 -33.11 -25.74 1.09
C ALA A 69 -32.80 -26.91 0.14
N ALA A 70 -33.50 -26.99 -0.98
CA ALA A 70 -33.29 -28.01 -2.00
C ALA A 70 -31.92 -27.84 -2.68
N VAL A 71 -31.49 -26.59 -2.98
CA VAL A 71 -30.18 -26.33 -3.58
C VAL A 71 -29.06 -26.64 -2.58
N ARG A 72 -29.18 -26.25 -1.31
CA ARG A 72 -28.18 -26.61 -0.27
C ARG A 72 -28.02 -28.11 -0.11
N ALA A 73 -29.10 -28.84 -0.16
CA ALA A 73 -29.05 -30.33 -0.09
C ALA A 73 -28.29 -30.97 -1.27
N LEU A 74 -28.31 -30.34 -2.45
CA LEU A 74 -27.49 -30.76 -3.59
C LEU A 74 -26.04 -30.39 -3.40
N LEU A 75 -25.74 -29.17 -2.93
CA LEU A 75 -24.37 -28.66 -2.70
C LEU A 75 -23.67 -29.42 -1.57
N ALA A 76 -24.41 -29.87 -0.56
CA ALA A 76 -23.90 -30.74 0.52
C ALA A 76 -23.38 -32.09 0.02
N GLN A 77 -23.97 -32.66 -1.06
CA GLN A 77 -23.48 -33.92 -1.64
C GLN A 77 -22.06 -33.78 -2.24
N ILE A 78 -21.65 -32.59 -2.63
CA ILE A 78 -20.31 -32.32 -3.15
C ILE A 78 -19.39 -31.67 -2.10
N GLY A 79 -19.86 -31.46 -0.87
CA GLY A 79 -19.07 -30.95 0.25
C GLY A 79 -18.66 -29.50 0.15
N VAL A 80 -19.56 -28.63 -0.36
CA VAL A 80 -19.32 -27.18 -0.47
C VAL A 80 -20.39 -26.31 0.19
N ASP A 81 -21.48 -26.88 0.68
CA ASP A 81 -22.56 -26.08 1.31
C ASP A 81 -22.11 -25.34 2.56
N ASP A 82 -21.26 -25.94 3.37
CA ASP A 82 -20.67 -25.36 4.57
C ASP A 82 -19.77 -24.16 4.32
N LEU A 83 -19.30 -24.00 3.09
CA LEU A 83 -18.49 -22.84 2.67
C LEU A 83 -19.34 -21.62 2.25
N LEU A 84 -20.64 -21.82 1.99
CA LEU A 84 -21.53 -20.81 1.44
C LEU A 84 -22.38 -20.15 2.54
N GLY A 85 -22.05 -18.90 2.87
CA GLY A 85 -22.80 -18.10 3.84
C GLY A 85 -24.19 -17.68 3.36
N ALA A 86 -24.44 -17.65 2.04
CA ALA A 86 -25.75 -17.41 1.43
C ALA A 86 -25.95 -18.26 0.18
N VAL A 87 -27.15 -18.78 0.01
CA VAL A 87 -27.63 -19.40 -1.24
C VAL A 87 -28.95 -18.72 -1.58
N VAL A 88 -29.05 -18.14 -2.78
CA VAL A 88 -30.24 -17.40 -3.24
C VAL A 88 -30.70 -18.02 -4.56
N THR A 89 -31.96 -18.41 -4.62
CA THR A 89 -32.56 -18.96 -5.84
C THR A 89 -33.57 -17.98 -6.44
N SER A 90 -33.84 -18.10 -7.74
CA SER A 90 -34.90 -17.34 -8.39
C SER A 90 -36.28 -17.64 -7.82
N CYS A 91 -36.50 -18.84 -7.26
CA CYS A 91 -37.74 -19.18 -6.54
C CYS A 91 -37.90 -18.34 -5.27
N ASP A 92 -36.82 -18.13 -4.50
CA ASP A 92 -36.88 -17.39 -3.22
C ASP A 92 -37.14 -15.91 -3.43
N VAL A 93 -36.54 -15.30 -4.49
CA VAL A 93 -36.66 -13.84 -4.77
C VAL A 93 -37.75 -13.50 -5.79
N GLY A 94 -38.33 -14.51 -6.42
CA GLY A 94 -39.38 -14.31 -7.45
C GLY A 94 -38.87 -13.62 -8.72
N ALA A 95 -37.59 -13.80 -9.06
CA ALA A 95 -36.99 -13.22 -10.26
C ALA A 95 -35.78 -14.01 -10.72
N GLU A 96 -35.64 -14.18 -12.04
CA GLU A 96 -34.50 -14.80 -12.71
C GLU A 96 -33.50 -13.74 -13.18
N LYS A 97 -32.23 -14.11 -13.33
CA LYS A 97 -31.22 -13.27 -13.98
C LYS A 97 -31.66 -12.96 -15.42
N PRO A 98 -31.55 -11.74 -15.92
CA PRO A 98 -30.66 -10.66 -15.47
C PRO A 98 -31.25 -9.68 -14.42
N ASP A 99 -32.36 -10.01 -13.76
CA ASP A 99 -32.89 -9.21 -12.66
C ASP A 99 -31.86 -9.20 -11.50
N PRO A 100 -31.52 -8.04 -10.92
CA PRO A 100 -30.47 -7.92 -9.90
C PRO A 100 -30.86 -8.46 -8.52
N ARG A 101 -32.18 -8.77 -8.29
CA ARG A 101 -32.70 -9.14 -6.95
C ARG A 101 -31.95 -10.29 -6.29
N GLY A 102 -31.57 -11.32 -7.05
CA GLY A 102 -30.80 -12.45 -6.53
C GLY A 102 -29.43 -12.02 -6.00
N VAL A 103 -28.69 -11.21 -6.76
CA VAL A 103 -27.38 -10.67 -6.38
C VAL A 103 -27.49 -9.73 -5.18
N LEU A 104 -28.45 -8.81 -5.21
CA LEU A 104 -28.68 -7.86 -4.11
C LEU A 104 -29.07 -8.57 -2.81
N GLU A 105 -29.92 -9.59 -2.87
CA GLU A 105 -30.32 -10.38 -1.70
C GLU A 105 -29.12 -11.17 -1.13
N ALA A 106 -28.29 -11.77 -1.98
CA ALA A 106 -27.07 -12.43 -1.54
C ALA A 106 -26.10 -11.46 -0.85
N CYS A 107 -25.89 -10.27 -1.42
CA CYS A 107 -25.07 -9.22 -0.81
C CYS A 107 -25.64 -8.77 0.55
N ARG A 108 -26.98 -8.60 0.65
CA ARG A 108 -27.66 -8.23 1.90
C ARG A 108 -27.47 -9.29 2.98
N ARG A 109 -27.64 -10.57 2.65
CA ARG A 109 -27.46 -11.70 3.60
C ARG A 109 -26.00 -11.80 4.07
N LEU A 110 -25.05 -11.51 3.20
CA LEU A 110 -23.62 -11.52 3.50
C LEU A 110 -23.11 -10.20 4.10
N GLY A 111 -23.97 -9.18 4.26
CA GLY A 111 -23.63 -7.91 4.88
C GLY A 111 -22.57 -7.11 4.13
N VAL A 112 -22.68 -7.03 2.79
CA VAL A 112 -21.74 -6.33 1.91
C VAL A 112 -22.46 -5.43 0.91
N ALA A 113 -21.85 -4.32 0.53
CA ALA A 113 -22.32 -3.50 -0.58
C ALA A 113 -22.01 -4.18 -1.93
N PRO A 114 -22.91 -4.11 -2.93
CA PRO A 114 -22.74 -4.79 -4.22
C PRO A 114 -21.44 -4.45 -4.94
N GLU A 115 -20.92 -3.24 -4.79
CA GLU A 115 -19.66 -2.77 -5.39
C GLU A 115 -18.43 -3.55 -4.89
N ARG A 116 -18.56 -4.21 -3.74
CA ARG A 116 -17.55 -5.06 -3.13
C ARG A 116 -17.83 -6.57 -3.32
N ALA A 117 -18.78 -6.90 -4.20
CA ALA A 117 -19.11 -8.26 -4.59
C ALA A 117 -18.61 -8.57 -6.01
N LEU A 118 -18.17 -9.81 -6.22
CA LEU A 118 -17.83 -10.36 -7.50
C LEU A 118 -18.76 -11.53 -7.81
N LEU A 119 -19.54 -11.44 -8.89
CA LEU A 119 -20.29 -12.59 -9.41
C LEU A 119 -19.45 -13.35 -10.45
N ILE A 120 -19.37 -14.66 -10.30
CA ILE A 120 -18.71 -15.57 -11.25
C ILE A 120 -19.79 -16.49 -11.82
N GLY A 121 -19.89 -16.52 -13.14
CA GLY A 121 -20.90 -17.30 -13.86
C GLY A 121 -20.49 -17.57 -15.30
N ASP A 122 -21.19 -18.50 -15.97
CA ASP A 122 -20.86 -18.96 -17.33
C ASP A 122 -21.75 -18.34 -18.42
N ARG A 123 -22.81 -17.60 -18.04
CA ARG A 123 -23.80 -17.07 -18.98
C ARG A 123 -23.82 -15.54 -19.04
N ALA A 124 -24.31 -15.02 -20.18
CA ALA A 124 -24.47 -13.57 -20.36
C ALA A 124 -25.46 -12.97 -19.34
N VAL A 125 -26.49 -13.72 -18.92
CA VAL A 125 -27.47 -13.26 -17.93
C VAL A 125 -26.85 -13.05 -16.54
N ASP A 126 -25.80 -13.80 -16.19
CA ASP A 126 -25.04 -13.59 -14.94
C ASP A 126 -24.29 -12.25 -14.97
N ARG A 127 -23.63 -11.94 -16.09
CA ARG A 127 -22.95 -10.66 -16.31
C ARG A 127 -23.93 -9.50 -16.20
N ASP A 128 -25.09 -9.62 -16.85
CA ASP A 128 -26.08 -8.54 -16.88
C ASP A 128 -26.75 -8.37 -15.50
N ALA A 129 -26.97 -9.47 -14.74
CA ALA A 129 -27.44 -9.40 -13.35
C ALA A 129 -26.43 -8.72 -12.42
N ALA A 130 -25.13 -9.04 -12.57
CA ALA A 130 -24.07 -8.37 -11.82
C ALA A 130 -24.02 -6.87 -12.14
N ALA A 131 -24.05 -6.49 -13.42
CA ALA A 131 -24.03 -5.09 -13.85
C ALA A 131 -25.25 -4.32 -13.33
N ASN A 132 -26.44 -4.90 -13.40
CA ASN A 132 -27.69 -4.30 -12.90
C ASN A 132 -27.69 -4.15 -11.35
N ALA A 133 -26.93 -5.00 -10.65
CA ALA A 133 -26.76 -4.92 -9.20
C ALA A 133 -25.63 -3.96 -8.76
N GLY A 134 -24.77 -3.50 -9.69
CA GLY A 134 -23.55 -2.75 -9.37
C GLY A 134 -22.38 -3.62 -8.89
N ALA A 135 -22.47 -4.94 -9.08
CA ALA A 135 -21.40 -5.89 -8.73
C ALA A 135 -20.45 -6.12 -9.90
N ALA A 136 -19.24 -6.57 -9.57
CA ALA A 136 -18.30 -7.00 -10.61
C ALA A 136 -18.68 -8.37 -11.18
N PHE A 137 -18.17 -8.68 -12.37
CA PHE A 137 -18.40 -9.95 -13.04
C PHE A 137 -17.13 -10.52 -13.66
N VAL A 138 -16.96 -11.84 -13.56
CA VAL A 138 -15.97 -12.61 -14.34
C VAL A 138 -16.62 -13.87 -14.88
N ALA A 139 -16.45 -14.11 -16.18
CA ALA A 139 -16.99 -15.32 -16.82
C ALA A 139 -16.15 -16.56 -16.49
N VAL A 140 -16.80 -17.73 -16.34
CA VAL A 140 -16.14 -19.03 -16.29
C VAL A 140 -16.13 -19.66 -17.67
N ASP A 141 -14.96 -19.68 -18.30
CA ASP A 141 -14.72 -20.28 -19.62
C ASP A 141 -13.67 -21.40 -19.59
N ARG A 142 -12.75 -21.37 -18.63
CA ARG A 142 -11.67 -22.35 -18.44
C ARG A 142 -11.63 -22.94 -17.02
N GLY A 143 -12.73 -22.84 -16.28
CA GLY A 143 -12.86 -23.30 -14.91
C GLY A 143 -12.71 -22.19 -13.85
N LEU A 144 -13.15 -22.50 -12.63
CA LEU A 144 -13.26 -21.54 -11.54
C LEU A 144 -11.90 -20.94 -11.14
N ALA A 145 -10.85 -21.75 -11.09
CA ALA A 145 -9.49 -21.29 -10.73
C ALA A 145 -8.95 -20.25 -11.72
N ASP A 146 -9.17 -20.46 -13.03
CA ASP A 146 -8.79 -19.49 -14.06
C ASP A 146 -9.61 -18.20 -13.98
N ALA A 147 -10.92 -18.29 -13.75
CA ALA A 147 -11.79 -17.13 -13.56
C ALA A 147 -11.31 -16.27 -12.36
N LEU A 148 -10.96 -16.90 -11.24
CA LEU A 148 -10.40 -16.22 -10.07
C LEU A 148 -9.02 -15.61 -10.35
N ALA A 149 -8.15 -16.30 -11.10
CA ALA A 149 -6.85 -15.74 -11.51
C ALA A 149 -7.03 -14.49 -12.38
N ARG A 150 -7.99 -14.50 -13.32
CA ARG A 150 -8.34 -13.33 -14.13
C ARG A 150 -8.96 -12.20 -13.29
N ALA A 151 -9.84 -12.53 -12.34
CA ALA A 151 -10.40 -11.55 -11.41
C ALA A 151 -9.30 -10.85 -10.59
N ARG A 152 -8.34 -11.62 -10.10
CA ARG A 152 -7.17 -11.09 -9.39
C ARG A 152 -6.30 -10.22 -10.29
N ALA A 153 -6.01 -10.69 -11.50
CA ALA A 153 -5.20 -9.94 -12.47
C ALA A 153 -5.86 -8.63 -12.91
N SER A 154 -7.18 -8.63 -13.14
CA SER A 154 -7.93 -7.42 -13.53
C SER A 154 -8.15 -6.42 -12.39
N ARG A 155 -7.85 -6.82 -11.14
CA ARG A 155 -8.06 -6.05 -9.91
C ARG A 155 -6.80 -5.96 -9.05
N ARG A 156 -5.63 -6.29 -9.59
CA ARG A 156 -4.37 -5.95 -8.95
C ARG A 156 -4.35 -4.45 -8.75
N GLY A 157 -4.29 -4.03 -7.50
CA GLY A 157 -4.07 -2.63 -7.18
C GLY A 157 -2.70 -2.17 -7.66
N ALA A 158 -2.54 -0.87 -7.83
CA ALA A 158 -1.30 -0.27 -8.30
C ALA A 158 -0.08 -0.67 -7.46
N PHE A 159 -0.26 -0.86 -6.16
CA PHE A 159 0.80 -1.37 -5.26
C PHE A 159 1.24 -2.79 -5.64
N ALA A 160 0.30 -3.71 -5.84
CA ALA A 160 0.64 -5.09 -6.18
C ALA A 160 1.32 -5.20 -7.55
N ASP A 161 0.92 -4.37 -8.51
CA ASP A 161 1.57 -4.28 -9.82
C ASP A 161 2.98 -3.69 -9.71
N ALA A 162 3.18 -2.67 -8.88
CA ALA A 162 4.50 -2.12 -8.59
C ALA A 162 5.38 -3.17 -7.89
N ALA A 163 4.89 -3.80 -6.81
CA ALA A 163 5.62 -4.82 -6.07
C ALA A 163 6.10 -5.99 -6.94
N ALA A 164 5.27 -6.42 -7.91
CA ALA A 164 5.63 -7.48 -8.85
C ALA A 164 6.74 -7.08 -9.86
N ARG A 165 6.99 -5.78 -10.05
CA ARG A 165 8.01 -5.25 -10.96
C ARG A 165 9.31 -4.86 -10.27
N VAL A 166 9.36 -4.85 -8.93
CA VAL A 166 10.60 -4.56 -8.20
C VAL A 166 11.62 -5.66 -8.51
N THR A 167 12.79 -5.25 -8.95
CA THR A 167 13.95 -6.12 -9.17
C THR A 167 15.08 -5.72 -8.22
N PRO A 168 16.01 -6.62 -7.88
CA PRO A 168 17.21 -6.24 -7.15
C PRO A 168 17.97 -5.12 -7.86
N CYS A 169 18.64 -4.26 -7.10
CA CYS A 169 19.53 -3.25 -7.64
C CYS A 169 20.63 -3.88 -8.51
N ASP A 170 21.04 -3.20 -9.58
CA ASP A 170 21.96 -3.71 -10.60
C ASP A 170 23.40 -3.78 -10.06
N ALA A 171 23.90 -5.02 -9.89
CA ALA A 171 25.26 -5.29 -9.38
C ALA A 171 26.34 -4.91 -10.39
N ASP A 172 26.07 -5.01 -11.71
CA ASP A 172 27.05 -4.69 -12.75
C ASP A 172 27.23 -3.16 -12.83
N ALA A 173 26.15 -2.39 -12.77
CA ALA A 173 26.21 -0.94 -12.69
C ALA A 173 26.91 -0.46 -11.40
N PHE A 174 26.68 -1.14 -10.28
CA PHE A 174 27.42 -0.89 -9.03
C PHE A 174 28.92 -1.08 -9.24
N ALA A 175 29.35 -2.24 -9.75
CA ALA A 175 30.76 -2.56 -10.00
C ALA A 175 31.40 -1.61 -11.02
N ALA A 176 30.67 -1.26 -12.09
CA ALA A 176 31.13 -0.29 -13.08
C ALA A 176 31.35 1.10 -12.46
N SER A 177 30.50 1.53 -11.52
CA SER A 177 30.67 2.80 -10.83
C SER A 177 31.88 2.80 -9.89
N GLN A 178 32.18 1.67 -9.23
CA GLN A 178 33.43 1.53 -8.45
C GLN A 178 34.65 1.64 -9.34
N ALA A 179 34.69 0.93 -10.47
CA ALA A 179 35.78 1.00 -11.44
C ALA A 179 35.99 2.42 -11.97
N ARG A 180 34.89 3.14 -12.27
CA ARG A 180 34.95 4.53 -12.71
C ARG A 180 35.53 5.46 -11.62
N HIS A 181 35.07 5.35 -10.37
CA HIS A 181 35.60 6.13 -9.25
C HIS A 181 37.11 5.92 -9.03
N ALA A 182 37.63 4.70 -9.29
CA ALA A 182 39.05 4.42 -9.21
C ALA A 182 39.87 5.12 -10.30
N GLN A 183 39.26 5.49 -11.42
CA GLN A 183 39.91 6.18 -12.54
C GLN A 183 39.83 7.72 -12.42
N LEU A 184 38.97 8.26 -11.58
CA LEU A 184 38.81 9.72 -11.44
C LEU A 184 40.03 10.36 -10.78
N THR A 185 40.32 11.61 -11.16
CA THR A 185 41.51 12.41 -10.73
C THR A 185 41.45 12.80 -9.25
N LYS A 186 41.44 11.81 -8.37
CA LYS A 186 41.36 11.96 -6.92
C LYS A 186 41.99 10.75 -6.22
N PRO A 187 42.47 10.86 -4.98
CA PRO A 187 42.85 9.70 -4.19
C PRO A 187 41.65 8.77 -3.97
N ALA A 188 41.87 7.46 -4.01
CA ALA A 188 40.86 6.47 -3.78
C ALA A 188 40.15 6.70 -2.41
N GLY A 189 38.81 6.68 -2.39
CA GLY A 189 38.02 6.86 -1.17
C GLY A 189 38.01 8.29 -0.61
N SER A 190 38.62 9.29 -1.27
CA SER A 190 38.78 10.63 -0.72
C SER A 190 37.47 11.44 -0.65
N LEU A 191 36.42 11.04 -1.39
CA LEU A 191 35.10 11.65 -1.32
C LEU A 191 34.18 10.90 -0.31
N GLY A 192 34.68 9.82 0.33
CA GLY A 192 33.98 9.13 1.39
C GLY A 192 32.57 8.68 0.96
N ARG A 193 31.57 8.93 1.79
CA ARG A 193 30.18 8.54 1.55
C ARG A 193 29.54 9.08 0.28
N LEU A 194 30.14 10.11 -0.35
CA LEU A 194 29.64 10.59 -1.64
C LEU A 194 29.94 9.58 -2.76
N GLU A 195 31.03 8.79 -2.64
CA GLU A 195 31.32 7.68 -3.56
C GLU A 195 30.28 6.55 -3.38
N ASP A 196 30.01 6.17 -2.12
CA ASP A 196 28.99 5.14 -1.82
C ASP A 196 27.62 5.53 -2.37
N LEU A 197 27.28 6.81 -2.27
CA LEU A 197 26.01 7.33 -2.81
C LEU A 197 25.99 7.25 -4.34
N GLY A 198 27.10 7.55 -5.01
CA GLY A 198 27.27 7.40 -6.46
C GLY A 198 27.10 5.93 -6.90
N HIS A 199 27.70 4.99 -6.16
CA HIS A 199 27.54 3.55 -6.41
C HIS A 199 26.10 3.10 -6.25
N ARG A 200 25.42 3.57 -5.18
CA ARG A 200 24.01 3.26 -4.93
C ARG A 200 23.10 3.80 -6.03
N LEU A 201 23.32 5.04 -6.48
CA LEU A 201 22.56 5.61 -7.60
C LEU A 201 22.75 4.83 -8.90
N ALA A 202 23.97 4.39 -9.19
CA ALA A 202 24.24 3.54 -10.34
C ALA A 202 23.48 2.21 -10.25
N ALA A 203 23.52 1.55 -9.09
CA ALA A 203 22.83 0.31 -8.85
C ALA A 203 21.30 0.43 -8.97
N ILE A 204 20.70 1.50 -8.40
CA ILE A 204 19.24 1.74 -8.47
C ILE A 204 18.81 1.98 -9.92
N THR A 205 19.55 2.80 -10.66
CA THR A 205 19.19 3.19 -12.02
C THR A 205 19.60 2.19 -13.09
N GLY A 206 20.44 1.18 -12.75
CA GLY A 206 21.01 0.23 -13.70
C GLY A 206 21.97 0.89 -14.71
N ARG A 207 22.58 2.05 -14.38
CA ARG A 207 23.40 2.85 -15.30
C ARG A 207 24.66 3.38 -14.63
N CYS A 208 25.77 3.30 -15.34
CA CYS A 208 27.02 3.94 -14.91
C CYS A 208 27.59 4.79 -16.07
N PRO A 209 27.82 6.11 -15.89
CA PRO A 209 27.38 6.94 -14.76
C PRO A 209 25.85 6.98 -14.58
N PRO A 210 25.35 7.10 -13.32
CA PRO A 210 23.92 7.20 -13.10
C PRO A 210 23.37 8.53 -13.60
N PRO A 211 22.13 8.63 -14.10
CA PRO A 211 21.54 9.89 -14.48
C PRO A 211 21.60 10.92 -13.35
N ILE A 212 21.90 12.17 -13.67
CA ILE A 212 21.84 13.28 -12.70
C ILE A 212 20.37 13.63 -12.52
N PRO A 213 19.80 13.53 -11.30
CA PRO A 213 18.41 13.91 -11.09
C PRO A 213 18.19 15.41 -11.36
N THR A 214 17.28 15.71 -12.27
CA THR A 214 17.00 17.09 -12.70
C THR A 214 15.58 17.56 -12.39
N ARG A 215 14.67 16.60 -12.10
CA ARG A 215 13.26 16.85 -11.82
C ARG A 215 12.80 16.19 -10.51
N PRO A 216 13.40 16.55 -9.37
CA PRO A 216 13.00 16.01 -8.08
C PRO A 216 11.59 16.44 -7.70
N VAL A 217 10.84 15.55 -7.04
CA VAL A 217 9.49 15.83 -6.53
C VAL A 217 9.32 15.32 -5.11
N VAL A 218 8.73 16.15 -4.24
CA VAL A 218 8.32 15.78 -2.89
C VAL A 218 6.84 15.41 -2.92
N GLY A 219 6.51 14.15 -2.66
CA GLY A 219 5.14 13.68 -2.45
C GLY A 219 4.76 13.86 -0.99
N VAL A 220 3.88 14.84 -0.69
CA VAL A 220 3.38 15.10 0.67
C VAL A 220 2.01 14.45 0.83
N PHE A 221 1.97 13.32 1.53
CA PHE A 221 0.73 12.59 1.79
C PHE A 221 0.12 13.06 3.12
N ALA A 222 -1.17 13.44 3.10
CA ALA A 222 -1.87 13.99 4.25
C ALA A 222 -2.95 13.05 4.77
N GLY A 223 -2.95 12.79 6.09
CA GLY A 223 -3.94 11.95 6.76
C GLY A 223 -4.07 12.28 8.24
N ASP A 224 -5.26 12.15 8.77
CA ASP A 224 -5.58 12.39 10.18
C ASP A 224 -5.63 11.09 10.98
N HIS A 225 -5.31 11.20 12.27
CA HIS A 225 -5.23 10.08 13.20
C HIS A 225 -6.21 10.21 14.35
N GLY A 226 -7.06 9.20 14.53
CA GLY A 226 -7.99 9.15 15.66
C GLY A 226 -7.31 9.24 17.02
N VAL A 227 -6.09 8.73 17.14
CA VAL A 227 -5.28 8.78 18.37
C VAL A 227 -4.94 10.20 18.82
N ALA A 228 -5.04 11.21 17.97
CA ALA A 228 -4.86 12.60 18.39
C ALA A 228 -5.84 13.00 19.51
N ARG A 229 -7.04 12.41 19.54
CA ARG A 229 -8.03 12.62 20.59
C ARG A 229 -7.67 11.99 21.93
N ALA A 230 -6.73 11.05 21.93
CA ALA A 230 -6.23 10.43 23.16
C ALA A 230 -5.20 11.28 23.93
N GLY A 231 -4.93 12.52 23.49
CA GLY A 231 -4.02 13.44 24.21
C GLY A 231 -2.53 13.12 24.03
N VAL A 232 -2.15 12.59 22.87
CA VAL A 232 -0.74 12.29 22.50
C VAL A 232 0.00 13.48 21.89
N THR A 233 -0.72 14.57 21.65
CA THR A 233 -0.22 15.82 21.05
C THR A 233 -0.99 17.01 21.62
N PRO A 234 -0.35 18.19 21.79
CA PRO A 234 -1.03 19.41 22.23
C PRO A 234 -1.79 20.10 21.08
N TRP A 235 -1.59 19.67 19.84
CA TRP A 235 -2.14 20.32 18.65
C TRP A 235 -3.51 19.75 18.27
N PRO A 236 -4.48 20.61 17.95
CA PRO A 236 -5.78 20.15 17.46
C PRO A 236 -5.65 19.55 16.04
N GLN A 237 -6.46 18.55 15.75
CA GLN A 237 -6.48 17.81 14.48
C GLN A 237 -6.74 18.72 13.28
N ASP A 238 -7.53 19.79 13.44
CA ASP A 238 -7.86 20.76 12.38
C ASP A 238 -6.62 21.41 11.72
N ILE A 239 -5.47 21.36 12.38
CA ILE A 239 -4.20 21.85 11.82
C ILE A 239 -3.80 21.06 10.58
N THR A 240 -4.10 19.77 10.50
CA THR A 240 -3.83 18.97 9.29
C THR A 240 -4.47 19.63 8.05
N ALA A 241 -5.76 19.91 8.12
CA ALA A 241 -6.49 20.56 7.02
C ALA A 241 -5.95 21.97 6.71
N ALA A 242 -5.60 22.75 7.74
CA ALA A 242 -5.01 24.08 7.56
C ALA A 242 -3.64 24.00 6.87
N MET A 243 -2.81 23.01 7.23
CA MET A 243 -1.49 22.81 6.61
C MET A 243 -1.63 22.34 5.16
N VAL A 244 -2.57 21.45 4.84
CA VAL A 244 -2.83 21.07 3.44
C VAL A 244 -3.17 22.30 2.58
N ALA A 245 -4.03 23.18 3.07
CA ALA A 245 -4.31 24.45 2.40
C ALA A 245 -3.09 25.37 2.32
N ASN A 246 -2.20 25.34 3.33
CA ASN A 246 -0.96 26.12 3.35
C ASN A 246 0.06 25.60 2.31
N PHE A 247 0.20 24.30 2.15
CA PHE A 247 1.02 23.69 1.09
C PHE A 247 0.56 24.13 -0.31
N ALA A 248 -0.75 24.10 -0.57
CA ALA A 248 -1.31 24.55 -1.84
C ALA A 248 -1.01 26.03 -2.12
N ARG A 249 -1.04 26.88 -1.09
CA ARG A 249 -0.66 28.31 -1.18
C ARG A 249 0.85 28.53 -1.21
N ARG A 250 1.66 27.45 -1.15
CA ARG A 250 3.13 27.48 -1.15
C ARG A 250 3.74 28.24 0.05
N GLY A 251 3.05 28.20 1.21
CA GLY A 251 3.42 28.91 2.44
C GLY A 251 4.15 28.07 3.49
N ALA A 252 4.28 26.76 3.30
CA ALA A 252 4.90 25.85 4.25
C ALA A 252 6.43 25.79 4.11
N ALA A 253 7.10 25.21 5.11
CA ALA A 253 8.56 25.07 5.12
C ALA A 253 9.06 24.26 3.91
N ILE A 254 8.39 23.14 3.60
CA ILE A 254 8.77 22.33 2.44
C ILE A 254 8.72 23.12 1.13
N ASN A 255 7.75 24.02 0.97
CA ASN A 255 7.68 24.82 -0.25
C ASN A 255 8.88 25.77 -0.40
N ALA A 256 9.39 26.32 0.73
CA ALA A 256 10.57 27.17 0.73
C ALA A 256 11.85 26.37 0.41
N VAL A 257 12.00 25.21 1.06
CA VAL A 257 13.14 24.31 0.84
C VAL A 257 13.13 23.78 -0.60
N ALA A 258 11.98 23.30 -1.09
CA ALA A 258 11.84 22.77 -2.45
C ALA A 258 12.22 23.81 -3.52
N ARG A 259 11.78 25.07 -3.36
CA ARG A 259 12.22 26.16 -4.28
C ARG A 259 13.72 26.36 -4.29
N GLN A 260 14.38 26.25 -3.14
CA GLN A 260 15.82 26.41 -3.03
C GLN A 260 16.60 25.35 -3.80
N VAL A 261 16.09 24.10 -3.81
CA VAL A 261 16.77 22.94 -4.43
C VAL A 261 16.21 22.57 -5.81
N GLY A 262 15.26 23.35 -6.34
CA GLY A 262 14.65 23.10 -7.65
C GLY A 262 13.68 21.91 -7.66
N ALA A 263 13.12 21.52 -6.51
CA ALA A 263 12.14 20.45 -6.41
C ALA A 263 10.70 20.98 -6.55
N THR A 264 9.81 20.14 -7.06
CA THR A 264 8.36 20.37 -7.00
C THR A 264 7.76 19.73 -5.75
N VAL A 265 6.57 20.20 -5.32
CA VAL A 265 5.83 19.63 -4.20
C VAL A 265 4.45 19.22 -4.69
N GLN A 266 4.13 17.94 -4.58
CA GLN A 266 2.82 17.39 -4.87
C GLN A 266 2.15 16.97 -3.57
N VAL A 267 1.01 17.59 -3.25
CA VAL A 267 0.23 17.29 -2.05
C VAL A 267 -0.89 16.32 -2.40
N VAL A 268 -1.11 15.32 -1.54
CA VAL A 268 -2.09 14.26 -1.73
C VAL A 268 -2.94 14.13 -0.47
N ASP A 269 -4.23 14.37 -0.57
CA ASP A 269 -5.19 14.05 0.50
C ASP A 269 -5.53 12.56 0.43
N VAL A 270 -5.00 11.78 1.37
CA VAL A 270 -5.29 10.33 1.50
C VAL A 270 -6.31 10.08 2.60
N GLY A 271 -6.37 10.96 3.59
CA GLY A 271 -7.20 10.70 4.76
C GLY A 271 -7.35 11.89 5.71
N VAL A 272 -7.41 13.13 5.23
CA VAL A 272 -7.73 14.28 6.07
C VAL A 272 -9.19 14.14 6.53
N ALA A 273 -9.44 14.23 7.85
CA ALA A 273 -10.78 13.99 8.40
C ALA A 273 -11.80 15.04 7.96
N ARG A 274 -11.35 16.29 7.84
CA ARG A 274 -12.18 17.39 7.36
C ARG A 274 -12.36 17.30 5.85
N ASP A 275 -13.55 17.65 5.37
CA ASP A 275 -13.76 17.90 3.95
C ASP A 275 -13.01 19.16 3.54
N LEU A 276 -12.08 19.01 2.61
CA LEU A 276 -11.23 20.10 2.10
C LEU A 276 -11.91 20.86 0.94
N GLY A 277 -13.01 20.32 0.38
CA GLY A 277 -13.53 20.78 -0.91
C GLY A 277 -12.48 20.58 -2.02
N LEU A 278 -12.67 21.25 -3.15
CA LEU A 278 -11.71 21.27 -4.25
C LEU A 278 -10.67 22.37 -4.00
N ILE A 279 -9.42 21.99 -3.78
CA ILE A 279 -8.28 22.90 -3.65
C ILE A 279 -7.33 22.64 -4.82
N ASP A 280 -7.06 23.66 -5.63
CA ASP A 280 -6.14 23.56 -6.75
C ASP A 280 -4.73 23.16 -6.29
N GLY A 281 -4.12 22.22 -7.02
CA GLY A 281 -2.77 21.72 -6.73
C GLY A 281 -2.69 20.61 -5.68
N ILE A 282 -3.84 20.11 -5.21
CA ILE A 282 -3.93 18.92 -4.34
C ILE A 282 -4.55 17.77 -5.13
N LEU A 283 -3.97 16.58 -4.99
CA LEU A 283 -4.57 15.34 -5.46
C LEU A 283 -5.54 14.81 -4.39
N HIS A 284 -6.79 14.65 -4.76
CA HIS A 284 -7.85 14.19 -3.87
C HIS A 284 -8.03 12.67 -4.02
N HIS A 285 -7.26 11.90 -3.26
CA HIS A 285 -7.28 10.43 -3.21
C HIS A 285 -7.72 9.91 -1.85
N LYS A 286 -8.67 10.59 -1.21
CA LYS A 286 -9.13 10.26 0.14
C LYS A 286 -9.72 8.85 0.21
N VAL A 287 -9.06 7.96 0.97
CA VAL A 287 -9.54 6.61 1.26
C VAL A 287 -10.67 6.65 2.28
N ARG A 288 -10.45 7.39 3.38
CA ARG A 288 -11.47 7.63 4.43
C ARG A 288 -11.13 8.91 5.22
N PRO A 289 -12.09 9.45 6.00
CA PRO A 289 -11.86 10.64 6.84
C PRO A 289 -11.05 10.33 8.11
N GLY A 290 -9.76 10.14 7.98
CA GLY A 290 -8.84 9.81 9.07
C GLY A 290 -8.91 8.35 9.53
N THR A 291 -7.97 7.93 10.39
CA THR A 291 -8.01 6.63 11.05
C THR A 291 -8.90 6.65 12.29
N ASP A 292 -9.26 5.47 12.76
CA ASP A 292 -9.81 5.28 14.10
C ASP A 292 -8.70 5.46 15.16
N ASP A 293 -9.09 5.44 16.45
CA ASP A 293 -8.15 5.64 17.55
C ASP A 293 -7.43 4.32 17.88
N LEU A 294 -6.15 4.22 17.51
CA LEU A 294 -5.32 3.05 17.83
C LEU A 294 -5.14 2.79 19.34
N ALA A 295 -5.48 3.76 20.21
CA ALA A 295 -5.51 3.52 21.65
C ALA A 295 -6.67 2.60 22.07
N LEU A 296 -7.74 2.53 21.27
CA LEU A 296 -8.96 1.79 21.56
C LEU A 296 -9.11 0.50 20.74
N GLY A 297 -8.53 0.44 19.54
CA GLY A 297 -8.65 -0.70 18.62
C GLY A 297 -7.85 -0.48 17.34
N PRO A 298 -8.12 -1.25 16.27
CA PRO A 298 -7.46 -1.09 14.99
C PRO A 298 -7.60 0.33 14.43
N ALA A 299 -6.53 0.87 13.85
CA ALA A 299 -6.51 2.21 13.26
C ALA A 299 -7.36 2.28 11.98
N MET A 300 -7.40 1.20 11.20
CA MET A 300 -8.16 1.11 9.96
C MET A 300 -8.42 -0.36 9.60
N THR A 301 -9.23 -0.61 8.58
CA THR A 301 -9.37 -1.96 8.04
C THR A 301 -8.18 -2.31 7.14
N THR A 302 -7.93 -3.61 6.92
CA THR A 302 -6.92 -4.06 5.95
C THR A 302 -7.26 -3.62 4.52
N ALA A 303 -8.54 -3.42 4.21
CA ALA A 303 -8.98 -2.87 2.94
C ALA A 303 -8.59 -1.39 2.79
N ASP A 304 -8.75 -0.58 3.83
CA ASP A 304 -8.31 0.83 3.85
C ASP A 304 -6.79 0.92 3.70
N ALA A 305 -6.04 0.07 4.43
CA ALA A 305 -4.58 0.01 4.33
C ALA A 305 -4.11 -0.33 2.90
N ARG A 306 -4.74 -1.32 2.24
CA ARG A 306 -4.45 -1.68 0.84
C ARG A 306 -4.79 -0.54 -0.11
N ALA A 307 -5.96 0.09 0.05
CA ALA A 307 -6.35 1.22 -0.79
C ALA A 307 -5.36 2.39 -0.66
N ALA A 308 -4.86 2.67 0.55
CA ALA A 308 -3.87 3.71 0.76
C ALA A 308 -2.49 3.35 0.15
N LEU A 309 -2.06 2.08 0.23
CA LEU A 309 -0.88 1.57 -0.50
C LEU A 309 -1.02 1.80 -2.02
N ASP A 310 -2.20 1.51 -2.57
CA ASP A 310 -2.48 1.71 -4.00
C ASP A 310 -2.41 3.19 -4.38
N VAL A 311 -2.99 4.09 -3.60
CA VAL A 311 -2.89 5.56 -3.82
C VAL A 311 -1.43 6.01 -3.92
N GLY A 312 -0.58 5.56 -2.99
CA GLY A 312 0.85 5.90 -3.02
C GLY A 312 1.54 5.41 -4.27
N ALA A 313 1.26 4.17 -4.68
CA ALA A 313 1.84 3.57 -5.88
C ALA A 313 1.35 4.24 -7.17
N GLU A 314 0.08 4.61 -7.26
CA GLU A 314 -0.49 5.36 -8.38
C GLU A 314 0.16 6.73 -8.53
N VAL A 315 0.27 7.48 -7.43
CA VAL A 315 0.88 8.82 -7.42
C VAL A 315 2.34 8.75 -7.85
N ALA A 316 3.14 7.83 -7.30
CA ALA A 316 4.54 7.68 -7.69
C ALA A 316 4.68 7.31 -9.17
N THR A 317 3.87 6.36 -9.66
CA THR A 317 3.90 5.92 -11.06
C THR A 317 3.53 7.07 -12.01
N SER A 318 2.52 7.87 -11.66
CA SER A 318 2.14 9.06 -12.45
C SER A 318 3.26 10.10 -12.48
N LEU A 319 3.87 10.42 -11.33
CA LEU A 319 4.97 11.40 -11.25
C LEU A 319 6.18 10.94 -12.08
N VAL A 320 6.52 9.66 -12.05
CA VAL A 320 7.60 9.11 -12.89
C VAL A 320 7.23 9.18 -14.38
N ALA A 321 5.98 8.87 -14.74
CA ALA A 321 5.50 9.00 -16.13
C ALA A 321 5.53 10.45 -16.61
N ASP A 322 5.32 11.42 -15.73
CA ASP A 322 5.46 12.85 -15.99
C ASP A 322 6.93 13.31 -16.07
N GLY A 323 7.88 12.38 -15.90
CA GLY A 323 9.32 12.60 -16.07
C GLY A 323 10.04 13.04 -14.80
N HIS A 324 9.46 12.86 -13.60
CA HIS A 324 10.20 13.03 -12.35
C HIS A 324 11.20 11.88 -12.16
N ASP A 325 12.43 12.23 -11.79
CA ASP A 325 13.60 11.34 -11.78
C ASP A 325 14.23 11.16 -10.38
N LEU A 326 13.65 11.78 -9.37
CA LEU A 326 13.99 11.60 -7.95
C LEU A 326 12.72 11.84 -7.11
N LEU A 327 12.31 10.83 -6.37
CA LEU A 327 11.16 10.90 -5.48
C LEU A 327 11.63 11.22 -4.06
N VAL A 328 10.88 12.07 -3.35
CA VAL A 328 11.15 12.44 -1.96
C VAL A 328 9.89 12.21 -1.15
N THR A 329 10.01 11.52 -0.02
CA THR A 329 8.88 11.27 0.88
C THR A 329 8.59 12.49 1.73
N GLY A 330 7.32 12.86 1.83
CA GLY A 330 6.81 13.91 2.71
C GLY A 330 5.44 13.52 3.27
N GLU A 331 5.07 14.09 4.39
CA GLU A 331 3.82 13.74 5.05
C GLU A 331 3.25 14.91 5.87
N MET A 332 1.96 14.80 6.20
CA MET A 332 1.28 15.69 7.13
C MET A 332 0.17 14.96 7.86
N GLY A 333 0.23 14.92 9.20
CA GLY A 333 -0.81 14.34 10.02
C GLY A 333 -0.61 14.62 11.51
N ILE A 334 -1.53 15.36 12.13
CA ILE A 334 -1.42 15.64 13.57
C ILE A 334 -1.55 14.34 14.36
N GLY A 335 -0.50 14.04 15.17
CA GLY A 335 -0.42 12.82 15.97
C GLY A 335 0.27 11.63 15.30
N ASN A 336 0.71 11.74 14.04
CA ASN A 336 1.29 10.66 13.25
C ASN A 336 2.59 10.03 13.81
N THR A 337 3.32 10.74 14.67
CA THR A 337 4.48 10.16 15.36
C THR A 337 4.10 9.03 16.34
N THR A 338 2.83 8.92 16.73
CA THR A 338 2.33 7.83 17.58
C THR A 338 2.20 6.52 16.80
N PRO A 339 1.45 6.44 15.68
CA PRO A 339 1.42 5.26 14.83
C PRO A 339 2.79 4.92 14.25
N SER A 340 3.63 5.92 13.93
CA SER A 340 5.01 5.66 13.48
C SER A 340 5.84 4.93 14.53
N ALA A 341 5.78 5.36 15.79
CA ALA A 341 6.45 4.67 16.89
C ALA A 341 5.90 3.25 17.09
N ALA A 342 4.58 3.05 16.96
CA ALA A 342 3.96 1.74 17.06
C ALA A 342 4.40 0.79 15.93
N LEU A 343 4.42 1.25 14.69
CA LEU A 343 4.92 0.48 13.55
C LEU A 343 6.39 0.12 13.68
N ILE A 344 7.24 1.09 14.07
CA ILE A 344 8.67 0.83 14.28
C ILE A 344 8.85 -0.21 15.38
N ALA A 345 8.17 -0.07 16.55
CA ALA A 345 8.26 -1.05 17.61
C ALA A 345 7.85 -2.46 17.16
N ALA A 346 6.71 -2.57 16.47
CA ALA A 346 6.16 -3.85 16.01
C ALA A 346 7.07 -4.52 14.98
N LEU A 347 7.51 -3.79 13.95
CA LEU A 347 8.27 -4.35 12.83
C LEU A 347 9.76 -4.60 13.16
N THR A 348 10.32 -3.87 14.14
CA THR A 348 11.72 -4.07 14.57
C THR A 348 11.84 -4.88 15.87
N HIS A 349 10.72 -5.29 16.47
CA HIS A 349 10.66 -5.95 17.77
C HIS A 349 11.39 -5.15 18.88
N THR A 350 11.38 -3.82 18.77
CA THR A 350 12.03 -2.93 19.72
C THR A 350 11.03 -2.47 20.79
N ALA A 351 11.48 -2.33 22.04
CA ALA A 351 10.64 -1.87 23.13
C ALA A 351 9.98 -0.51 22.80
N PRO A 352 8.66 -0.34 22.95
CA PRO A 352 7.95 0.89 22.61
C PRO A 352 8.54 2.16 23.23
N ALA A 353 9.07 2.08 24.45
CA ALA A 353 9.70 3.21 25.12
C ALA A 353 10.99 3.70 24.42
N ALA A 354 11.69 2.84 23.68
CA ALA A 354 12.90 3.21 22.95
C ALA A 354 12.64 3.95 21.65
N VAL A 355 11.45 3.76 21.04
CA VAL A 355 11.06 4.33 19.75
C VAL A 355 10.08 5.50 19.86
N THR A 356 9.45 5.68 21.02
CA THR A 356 8.48 6.76 21.24
C THR A 356 9.19 8.06 21.60
N GLY A 357 9.04 9.06 20.74
CA GLY A 357 9.63 10.38 20.91
C GLY A 357 8.62 11.47 21.24
N ARG A 358 9.14 12.70 21.39
CA ARG A 358 8.37 13.87 21.78
C ARG A 358 7.59 14.53 20.64
N GLY A 359 7.80 14.08 19.39
CA GLY A 359 7.18 14.71 18.23
C GLY A 359 7.42 16.20 18.17
N THR A 360 6.35 16.98 18.15
CA THR A 360 6.39 18.45 18.10
C THR A 360 6.74 19.14 19.43
N GLY A 361 7.14 18.39 20.46
CA GLY A 361 7.64 18.97 21.73
C GLY A 361 6.69 18.81 22.92
N ILE A 362 6.26 17.59 23.23
CA ILE A 362 5.46 17.26 24.42
C ILE A 362 6.32 17.17 25.69
N ASP A 363 5.71 17.41 26.84
CA ASP A 363 6.33 17.26 28.16
C ASP A 363 6.51 15.78 28.58
N ASP A 364 7.13 15.54 29.74
CA ASP A 364 7.41 14.19 30.24
C ASP A 364 6.14 13.42 30.57
N GLY A 365 5.10 14.09 31.08
CA GLY A 365 3.82 13.47 31.43
C GLY A 365 3.10 12.96 30.17
N MET A 366 3.05 13.79 29.14
CA MET A 366 2.44 13.42 27.86
C MET A 366 3.27 12.36 27.13
N LEU A 367 4.62 12.41 27.22
CA LEU A 367 5.50 11.37 26.68
C LEU A 367 5.24 10.01 27.34
N ALA A 368 5.12 9.97 28.67
CA ALA A 368 4.80 8.73 29.39
C ALA A 368 3.41 8.19 29.00
N HIS A 369 2.42 9.07 28.85
CA HIS A 369 1.09 8.71 28.37
C HIS A 369 1.11 8.15 26.95
N LYS A 370 1.77 8.83 26.00
CA LYS A 370 1.95 8.40 24.62
C LYS A 370 2.65 7.04 24.55
N THR A 371 3.72 6.85 25.33
CA THR A 371 4.45 5.57 25.41
C THR A 371 3.54 4.43 25.86
N LYS A 372 2.67 4.67 26.86
CA LYS A 372 1.69 3.67 27.31
C LYS A 372 0.70 3.29 26.19
N ILE A 373 0.21 4.27 25.44
CA ILE A 373 -0.68 4.03 24.30
C ILE A 373 0.03 3.16 23.24
N VAL A 374 1.26 3.53 22.87
CA VAL A 374 2.06 2.76 21.91
C VAL A 374 2.29 1.33 22.42
N THR A 375 2.62 1.14 23.70
CA THR A 375 2.82 -0.18 24.30
C THR A 375 1.58 -1.06 24.19
N ASN A 376 0.41 -0.51 24.54
CA ASN A 376 -0.85 -1.26 24.47
C ASN A 376 -1.25 -1.58 23.02
N ALA A 377 -1.00 -0.67 22.09
CA ALA A 377 -1.29 -0.89 20.68
C ALA A 377 -0.39 -1.97 20.07
N VAL A 378 0.91 -1.92 20.36
CA VAL A 378 1.89 -2.91 19.86
C VAL A 378 1.59 -4.31 20.39
N ALA A 379 1.17 -4.44 21.66
CA ALA A 379 0.81 -5.75 22.23
C ALA A 379 -0.32 -6.48 21.46
N ARG A 380 -1.17 -5.76 20.72
CA ARG A 380 -2.19 -6.37 19.87
C ARG A 380 -1.64 -6.88 18.53
N THR A 381 -0.45 -6.45 18.12
CA THR A 381 0.18 -6.86 16.87
C THR A 381 0.95 -8.18 16.97
N ASP A 382 1.22 -8.67 18.17
CA ASP A 382 2.03 -9.89 18.39
C ASP A 382 1.46 -11.16 17.75
N THR A 383 0.16 -11.14 17.42
CA THR A 383 -0.53 -12.25 16.75
C THR A 383 -0.52 -12.14 15.21
N TYR A 384 -0.07 -11.02 14.67
CA TYR A 384 -0.11 -10.77 13.23
C TYR A 384 1.22 -11.17 12.56
N LEU A 385 1.13 -12.03 11.57
CA LEU A 385 2.26 -12.42 10.71
C LEU A 385 2.29 -11.63 9.40
N ASP A 386 1.19 -10.93 9.07
CA ASP A 386 1.03 -10.17 7.83
C ASP A 386 1.28 -8.67 8.06
N PRO A 387 2.25 -8.06 7.37
CA PRO A 387 2.57 -6.63 7.53
C PRO A 387 1.40 -5.68 7.24
N VAL A 388 0.46 -6.05 6.34
CA VAL A 388 -0.74 -5.25 6.10
C VAL A 388 -1.65 -5.23 7.32
N SER A 389 -1.75 -6.35 8.04
CA SER A 389 -2.53 -6.43 9.27
C SER A 389 -1.90 -5.59 10.38
N VAL A 390 -0.57 -5.59 10.52
CA VAL A 390 0.13 -4.69 11.44
C VAL A 390 -0.10 -3.22 11.08
N LEU A 391 0.00 -2.88 9.79
CA LEU A 391 -0.28 -1.54 9.28
C LEU A 391 -1.73 -1.11 9.56
N ALA A 392 -2.70 -2.01 9.40
CA ALA A 392 -4.11 -1.74 9.70
C ALA A 392 -4.34 -1.54 11.20
N GLU A 393 -3.69 -2.32 12.06
CA GLU A 393 -3.85 -2.27 13.51
C GLU A 393 -3.33 -0.96 14.12
N VAL A 394 -2.11 -0.55 13.73
CA VAL A 394 -1.40 0.55 14.40
C VAL A 394 -0.89 1.66 13.49
N GLY A 395 -1.19 1.62 12.20
CA GLY A 395 -0.61 2.54 11.21
C GLY A 395 -1.43 3.81 10.95
N GLY A 396 -1.22 4.37 9.75
CA GLY A 396 -1.87 5.57 9.25
C GLY A 396 -2.04 5.51 7.73
N LEU A 397 -3.02 6.24 7.19
CA LEU A 397 -3.33 6.23 5.76
C LEU A 397 -2.18 6.84 4.94
N GLU A 398 -1.60 7.94 5.42
CA GLU A 398 -0.45 8.59 4.78
C GLU A 398 0.82 7.73 4.89
N ILE A 399 0.99 6.97 5.99
CA ILE A 399 2.12 6.04 6.16
C ILE A 399 1.99 4.89 5.16
N ALA A 400 0.78 4.34 4.98
CA ALA A 400 0.49 3.33 3.98
C ALA A 400 0.76 3.85 2.56
N ALA A 401 0.27 5.06 2.25
CA ALA A 401 0.50 5.67 0.95
C ALA A 401 2.00 5.93 0.68
N LEU A 402 2.76 6.39 1.68
CA LEU A 402 4.21 6.53 1.57
C LEU A 402 4.89 5.19 1.28
N ALA A 403 4.46 4.09 1.91
CA ALA A 403 5.00 2.76 1.62
C ALA A 403 4.74 2.35 0.16
N GLY A 404 3.53 2.59 -0.36
CA GLY A 404 3.20 2.39 -1.76
C GLY A 404 4.03 3.26 -2.72
N PHE A 405 4.23 4.53 -2.37
CA PHE A 405 5.06 5.49 -3.10
C PHE A 405 6.52 5.03 -3.22
N ILE A 406 7.08 4.53 -2.13
CA ILE A 406 8.45 3.99 -2.09
C ILE A 406 8.57 2.76 -3.00
N VAL A 407 7.63 1.79 -2.89
CA VAL A 407 7.65 0.57 -3.71
C VAL A 407 7.52 0.89 -5.20
N ALA A 408 6.67 1.85 -5.57
CA ALA A 408 6.53 2.24 -6.96
C ALA A 408 7.74 3.01 -7.50
N GLY A 409 8.44 3.79 -6.67
CA GLY A 409 9.74 4.37 -7.01
C GLY A 409 10.75 3.30 -7.37
N ALA A 410 10.91 2.28 -6.51
CA ALA A 410 11.78 1.13 -6.75
C ALA A 410 11.40 0.36 -8.02
N ALA A 411 10.11 0.10 -8.24
CA ALA A 411 9.59 -0.60 -9.42
C ALA A 411 9.88 0.12 -10.75
N ASN A 412 10.14 1.42 -10.70
CA ASN A 412 10.50 2.24 -11.85
C ASN A 412 12.01 2.59 -11.89
N ASN A 413 12.84 1.99 -11.04
CA ASN A 413 14.27 2.28 -10.91
C ASN A 413 14.57 3.78 -10.66
N VAL A 414 13.66 4.47 -9.97
CA VAL A 414 13.80 5.88 -9.58
C VAL A 414 14.20 5.93 -8.11
N PRO A 415 15.32 6.58 -7.74
CA PRO A 415 15.75 6.68 -6.36
C PRO A 415 14.71 7.40 -5.49
N VAL A 416 14.51 6.90 -4.26
CA VAL A 416 13.61 7.50 -3.28
C VAL A 416 14.41 8.03 -2.09
N VAL A 417 14.32 9.35 -1.82
CA VAL A 417 14.94 9.96 -0.64
C VAL A 417 13.93 9.99 0.49
N VAL A 418 14.27 9.29 1.58
CA VAL A 418 13.42 9.09 2.75
C VAL A 418 13.68 10.16 3.80
N ASP A 419 12.61 10.77 4.30
CA ASP A 419 12.66 11.86 5.29
C ASP A 419 12.81 11.36 6.74
N GLY A 420 12.01 11.85 7.65
CA GLY A 420 12.07 11.63 9.10
C GLY A 420 11.42 10.33 9.58
N VAL A 421 11.04 10.31 10.87
CA VAL A 421 10.56 9.11 11.56
C VAL A 421 9.33 8.47 10.93
N ILE A 422 8.42 9.28 10.39
CA ILE A 422 7.19 8.80 9.75
C ILE A 422 7.52 8.09 8.42
N ALA A 423 8.38 8.70 7.61
CA ALA A 423 8.84 8.11 6.36
C ALA A 423 9.70 6.85 6.61
N CYS A 424 10.49 6.81 7.68
CA CYS A 424 11.21 5.60 8.10
C CYS A 424 10.26 4.48 8.51
N ALA A 425 9.14 4.78 9.21
CA ALA A 425 8.11 3.80 9.52
C ALA A 425 7.45 3.26 8.24
N ALA A 426 7.16 4.14 7.27
CA ALA A 426 6.64 3.74 5.97
C ALA A 426 7.62 2.86 5.18
N LEU A 427 8.92 3.16 5.22
CA LEU A 427 9.95 2.33 4.60
C LEU A 427 10.06 0.94 5.26
N LEU A 428 9.96 0.84 6.58
CA LEU A 428 9.90 -0.46 7.27
C LEU A 428 8.68 -1.28 6.82
N VAL A 429 7.53 -0.65 6.66
CA VAL A 429 6.34 -1.32 6.10
C VAL A 429 6.59 -1.76 4.67
N ALA A 430 7.16 -0.90 3.82
CA ALA A 430 7.48 -1.24 2.43
C ALA A 430 8.46 -2.42 2.34
N ASP A 431 9.52 -2.45 3.16
CA ASP A 431 10.54 -3.50 3.18
C ASP A 431 9.99 -4.84 3.73
N ALA A 432 9.05 -4.77 4.70
CA ALA A 432 8.34 -5.95 5.18
C ALA A 432 7.37 -6.54 4.13
N LEU A 433 6.82 -5.70 3.24
CA LEU A 433 5.92 -6.11 2.17
C LEU A 433 6.66 -6.60 0.92
N VAL A 434 7.78 -5.97 0.59
CA VAL A 434 8.60 -6.25 -0.61
C VAL A 434 10.06 -6.27 -0.20
N ALA A 435 10.69 -7.43 -0.26
CA ALA A 435 12.07 -7.62 0.19
C ALA A 435 13.06 -6.71 -0.54
N ASN A 436 14.05 -6.19 0.18
CA ASN A 436 15.17 -5.37 -0.32
C ASN A 436 14.75 -3.98 -0.86
N ILE A 437 13.58 -3.47 -0.49
CA ILE A 437 13.15 -2.12 -0.88
C ILE A 437 14.10 -1.05 -0.36
N ALA A 438 14.69 -1.25 0.82
CA ALA A 438 15.67 -0.34 1.39
C ALA A 438 16.86 -0.08 0.47
N ASP A 439 17.24 -1.03 -0.40
CA ASP A 439 18.34 -0.85 -1.36
C ASP A 439 18.04 0.22 -2.42
N HIS A 440 16.78 0.48 -2.73
CA HIS A 440 16.34 1.52 -3.65
C HIS A 440 16.18 2.91 -2.98
N CYS A 441 16.46 3.01 -1.67
CA CYS A 441 16.21 4.21 -0.88
C CYS A 441 17.51 4.88 -0.44
N ILE A 442 17.42 6.19 -0.21
CA ILE A 442 18.49 7.03 0.34
C ILE A 442 17.93 7.71 1.58
N ALA A 443 18.53 7.51 2.76
CA ALA A 443 18.14 8.24 3.96
C ALA A 443 18.60 9.69 3.85
N GLY A 444 17.67 10.63 3.70
CA GLY A 444 17.97 12.05 3.49
C GLY A 444 18.59 12.70 4.73
N HIS A 445 17.98 12.48 5.90
CA HIS A 445 18.51 13.02 7.15
C HIS A 445 18.23 12.12 8.35
N ARG A 446 18.91 12.39 9.45
CA ARG A 446 18.61 11.84 10.77
C ARG A 446 17.59 12.76 11.46
N SER A 447 16.38 12.26 11.67
CA SER A 447 15.43 12.94 12.54
C SER A 447 15.87 12.83 14.01
N SER A 448 15.59 13.85 14.83
CA SER A 448 15.83 13.81 16.27
C SER A 448 14.84 12.90 17.03
N GLU A 449 13.82 12.37 16.37
CA GLU A 449 12.92 11.35 16.93
C GLU A 449 13.65 10.00 17.06
N PRO A 450 13.64 9.35 18.24
CA PRO A 450 14.47 8.17 18.53
C PRO A 450 14.16 6.99 17.60
N GLY A 451 12.90 6.80 17.22
CA GLY A 451 12.48 5.73 16.31
C GLY A 451 13.14 5.81 14.93
N ALA A 452 13.50 7.01 14.45
CA ALA A 452 14.14 7.15 13.14
C ALA A 452 15.50 6.45 13.08
N SER A 453 16.36 6.64 14.09
CA SER A 453 17.68 5.99 14.14
C SER A 453 17.58 4.47 14.23
N ILE A 454 16.57 3.96 14.97
CA ILE A 454 16.32 2.52 15.11
C ILE A 454 15.86 1.94 13.77
N ALA A 455 14.90 2.59 13.11
CA ALA A 455 14.41 2.15 11.82
C ALA A 455 15.51 2.14 10.75
N LEU A 456 16.29 3.24 10.65
CA LEU A 456 17.42 3.32 9.72
C LEU A 456 18.48 2.25 10.01
N GLY A 457 18.77 1.96 11.29
CA GLY A 457 19.68 0.90 11.70
C GLY A 457 19.21 -0.49 11.25
N CYS A 458 17.92 -0.81 11.41
CA CYS A 458 17.33 -2.07 10.93
C CYS A 458 17.37 -2.19 9.40
N LEU A 459 17.20 -1.09 8.69
CA LEU A 459 17.23 -1.04 7.22
C LEU A 459 18.65 -0.93 6.64
N GLY A 460 19.68 -0.84 7.47
CA GLY A 460 21.07 -0.70 7.01
C GLY A 460 21.36 0.64 6.31
N LEU A 461 20.57 1.68 6.60
CA LEU A 461 20.68 2.99 5.96
C LEU A 461 21.41 4.02 6.84
N ALA A 462 22.39 4.70 6.27
CA ALA A 462 23.10 5.81 6.91
C ALA A 462 22.55 7.15 6.39
N PRO A 463 22.03 8.03 7.25
CA PRO A 463 21.46 9.31 6.82
C PRO A 463 22.53 10.27 6.29
N LEU A 464 22.18 11.06 5.25
CA LEU A 464 23.11 12.02 4.62
C LEU A 464 23.33 13.25 5.50
N LEU A 465 22.26 13.79 6.10
CA LEU A 465 22.29 14.99 6.93
C LEU A 465 21.94 14.68 8.39
N ASP A 466 22.50 15.47 9.30
CA ASP A 466 22.17 15.49 10.72
C ASP A 466 22.09 16.96 11.18
N LEU A 467 20.88 17.52 11.11
CA LEU A 467 20.58 18.92 11.43
C LEU A 467 19.56 19.03 12.57
N GLU A 468 19.36 17.95 13.33
CA GLU A 468 18.41 17.88 14.46
C GLU A 468 16.96 18.23 14.06
N LEU A 469 16.59 18.03 12.79
CA LEU A 469 15.25 18.33 12.27
C LEU A 469 14.22 17.31 12.81
N ARG A 470 13.00 17.81 13.06
CA ARG A 470 11.83 17.03 13.50
C ARG A 470 10.51 17.61 13.01
N LEU A 471 10.53 18.33 11.89
CA LEU A 471 9.33 18.95 11.35
C LEU A 471 8.47 17.99 10.55
N GLY A 472 9.08 17.12 9.74
CA GLY A 472 8.39 16.33 8.71
C GLY A 472 8.25 17.10 7.40
N GLU A 473 7.13 16.95 6.70
CA GLU A 473 6.80 17.57 5.40
C GLU A 473 7.73 17.13 4.26
N GLY A 474 8.76 16.29 4.49
CA GLY A 474 9.82 15.97 3.54
C GLY A 474 11.00 16.94 3.59
N THR A 475 11.07 17.83 4.59
CA THR A 475 12.03 18.93 4.64
C THR A 475 13.48 18.47 4.72
N GLY A 476 13.79 17.48 5.55
CA GLY A 476 15.15 16.98 5.71
C GLY A 476 15.64 16.22 4.48
N ALA A 477 14.80 15.40 3.90
CA ALA A 477 15.09 14.68 2.66
C ALA A 477 15.26 15.62 1.47
N CYS A 478 14.43 16.67 1.39
CA CYS A 478 14.52 17.67 0.35
C CYS A 478 15.86 18.42 0.39
N LEU A 479 16.39 18.74 1.58
CA LEU A 479 17.71 19.35 1.75
C LEU A 479 18.86 18.44 1.27
N ALA A 480 18.68 17.12 1.23
CA ALA A 480 19.69 16.17 0.74
C ALA A 480 19.77 16.09 -0.80
N ILE A 481 18.79 16.61 -1.55
CA ILE A 481 18.75 16.57 -3.02
C ILE A 481 20.05 17.03 -3.67
N PRO A 482 20.64 18.19 -3.32
CA PRO A 482 21.90 18.64 -3.92
C PRO A 482 23.06 17.67 -3.71
N ILE A 483 23.08 16.92 -2.59
CA ILE A 483 24.13 15.93 -2.32
C ILE A 483 23.94 14.72 -3.24
N VAL A 484 22.69 14.27 -3.43
CA VAL A 484 22.35 13.19 -4.37
C VAL A 484 22.74 13.56 -5.80
N GLN A 485 22.41 14.78 -6.22
CA GLN A 485 22.82 15.33 -7.53
C GLN A 485 24.34 15.39 -7.68
N THR A 486 25.05 15.82 -6.63
CA THR A 486 26.49 15.92 -6.63
C THR A 486 27.17 14.55 -6.78
N ALA A 487 26.65 13.52 -6.12
CA ALA A 487 27.18 12.15 -6.25
C ALA A 487 27.11 11.63 -7.70
N ALA A 488 25.98 11.87 -8.38
CA ALA A 488 25.86 11.53 -9.80
C ALA A 488 26.78 12.39 -10.67
N ARG A 489 26.84 13.70 -10.41
CA ARG A 489 27.60 14.67 -11.18
C ARG A 489 29.11 14.40 -11.14
N VAL A 490 29.65 13.98 -9.99
CA VAL A 490 31.05 13.56 -9.84
C VAL A 490 31.41 12.44 -10.83
N LEU A 491 30.55 11.45 -10.99
CA LEU A 491 30.77 10.36 -11.94
C LEU A 491 30.67 10.78 -13.41
N HIS A 492 29.97 11.87 -13.71
CA HIS A 492 29.86 12.40 -15.07
C HIS A 492 30.96 13.37 -15.45
N GLU A 493 31.30 14.30 -14.55
CA GLU A 493 32.04 15.53 -14.88
C GLU A 493 33.52 15.54 -14.43
N MET A 494 33.91 14.67 -13.47
CA MET A 494 35.33 14.55 -13.12
C MET A 494 36.10 13.85 -14.22
N ALA A 495 37.26 14.44 -14.59
CA ALA A 495 38.19 13.83 -15.50
C ALA A 495 38.81 12.55 -14.93
N THR A 496 39.18 11.62 -15.77
CA THR A 496 39.98 10.45 -15.44
C THR A 496 41.49 10.77 -15.49
N PHE A 497 42.33 9.94 -14.88
CA PHE A 497 43.77 10.09 -14.99
C PHE A 497 44.26 10.00 -16.44
N ASP A 498 43.65 9.14 -17.26
CA ASP A 498 43.99 9.00 -18.68
C ASP A 498 43.68 10.27 -19.48
N GLU A 499 42.67 11.04 -19.07
CA GLU A 499 42.29 12.32 -19.70
C GLU A 499 43.24 13.47 -19.30
N LEU A 500 44.01 13.35 -18.20
CA LEU A 500 45.03 14.33 -17.81
C LEU A 500 46.31 14.19 -18.60
N GLU A 501 46.55 13.04 -19.21
CA GLU A 501 47.76 12.75 -19.97
C GLU A 501 47.65 13.15 -21.45
N GLN A 502 46.47 13.61 -21.88
CA GLN A 502 46.19 14.11 -23.23
C GLN A 502 46.24 15.62 -23.31
#